data_2693d9ea8818669c9e6993baba9f3410
#
_entry.id   2693d9ea8818669c9e6993baba9f3410
#
_cell.length_a   1.000
_cell.length_b   1.000
_cell.length_c   1.000
_cell.angle_alpha   90.00
_cell.angle_beta   90.00
_cell.angle_gamma   90.00
#
_symmetry.space_group_name_H-M   'P 1'
#
loop_
_entity.id
_entity.type
_entity.pdbx_description
1 polymer ?
#
loop_
_entity_poly.entity_id
_entity_poly.type
_entity_poly.pdbx_seq_one_letter_code
_entity_poly.pdbx_strand_id
1 'polypeptide(L)'
;TLSVNVWNGQTTLQLMLEDARVDGVQLFDFRSKNMALPEGVPTVEEAADTEPAVVLNTLPESATELKEWFEGKDFQAIYFKNSIKEAYYLTGYGTREQFARLYKTIYQFPEFDVRYKLDELSHYLKIDKILLIKMIQIFDELDFVTIDNGVMTVNKEAEKREIEDSQIFQDLKRLVKFQELMALGTPQEIYDWLYK
;
A
#
# COMPACT_ATOMS: atom_id res chain seq x y z
N THR A 1 12.66 15.08 26.99
CA THR A 1 12.33 16.33 27.70
C THR A 1 10.88 16.64 27.49
N LEU A 2 10.07 16.49 28.54
CA LEU A 2 8.64 16.84 28.52
C LEU A 2 8.51 18.36 28.62
N SER A 3 8.19 19.02 27.55
CA SER A 3 7.76 20.41 27.59
C SER A 3 6.22 20.44 27.63
N VAL A 4 5.67 20.85 28.76
CA VAL A 4 4.23 21.03 28.94
C VAL A 4 3.89 22.49 28.60
N ASN A 5 3.23 22.68 27.45
CA ASN A 5 2.63 23.99 27.15
C ASN A 5 1.17 23.97 27.56
N VAL A 6 0.83 24.83 28.54
CA VAL A 6 -0.55 25.05 28.96
C VAL A 6 -1.11 26.18 28.09
N TRP A 7 -2.03 25.87 27.20
CA TRP A 7 -2.76 26.85 26.40
C TRP A 7 -4.22 26.88 26.87
N ASN A 8 -4.70 28.02 27.33
CA ASN A 8 -6.06 28.21 27.82
C ASN A 8 -6.54 27.20 28.87
N GLY A 9 -5.67 26.76 29.78
CA GLY A 9 -6.05 25.86 30.88
C GLY A 9 -6.32 24.42 30.43
N GLN A 10 -6.08 24.09 29.18
CA GLN A 10 -6.13 22.71 28.69
C GLN A 10 -4.72 22.18 28.47
N THR A 11 -4.40 21.13 29.18
CA THR A 11 -3.18 20.36 28.92
C THR A 11 -3.41 19.62 27.61
N THR A 12 -2.90 20.13 26.50
CA THR A 12 -2.95 19.41 25.24
C THR A 12 -1.89 18.32 25.27
N LEU A 13 -2.33 17.07 25.28
CA LEU A 13 -1.52 15.86 25.08
C LEU A 13 -0.75 15.86 23.75
N GLN A 14 -0.97 16.86 22.89
CA GLN A 14 -0.32 17.00 21.58
C GLN A 14 1.21 17.00 21.63
N LEU A 15 1.79 17.42 22.74
CA LEU A 15 3.25 17.53 22.92
C LEU A 15 3.95 16.19 23.18
N MET A 16 3.20 15.16 23.48
CA MET A 16 3.75 13.81 23.70
C MET A 16 3.79 12.97 22.43
N LEU A 17 3.43 13.53 21.29
CA LEU A 17 3.21 12.79 20.04
C LEU A 17 4.28 13.03 18.99
N GLU A 18 5.21 13.96 19.24
CA GLU A 18 6.33 14.16 18.31
C GLU A 18 7.28 12.98 18.41
N ASP A 19 7.32 12.17 17.36
CA ASP A 19 8.18 10.99 17.29
C ASP A 19 9.55 11.32 16.68
N ALA A 20 9.62 12.39 15.87
CA ALA A 20 10.87 12.84 15.26
C ALA A 20 10.77 14.31 14.81
N ARG A 21 11.93 14.92 14.62
CA ARG A 21 12.06 16.21 13.96
C ARG A 21 13.23 16.17 12.99
N VAL A 22 12.96 16.42 11.72
CA VAL A 22 13.96 16.35 10.65
C VAL A 22 13.90 17.63 9.84
N ASP A 23 15.05 18.30 9.69
CA ASP A 23 15.19 19.54 8.93
C ASP A 23 14.18 20.64 9.36
N GLY A 24 13.88 20.69 10.66
CA GLY A 24 12.93 21.65 11.22
C GLY A 24 11.45 21.23 11.12
N VAL A 25 11.15 20.12 10.47
CA VAL A 25 9.80 19.59 10.31
C VAL A 25 9.48 18.63 11.44
N GLN A 26 8.34 18.83 12.09
CA GLN A 26 7.83 17.95 13.15
C GLN A 26 7.10 16.77 12.50
N LEU A 27 7.44 15.56 12.91
CA LEU A 27 6.88 14.32 12.38
C LEU A 27 6.11 13.60 13.48
N PHE A 28 4.80 13.38 13.26
CA PHE A 28 3.90 12.78 14.23
C PHE A 28 3.39 11.43 13.70
N ASP A 29 3.71 10.36 14.42
CA ASP A 29 3.31 9.01 14.03
C ASP A 29 1.97 8.61 14.66
N PHE A 30 0.94 8.54 13.83
CA PHE A 30 -0.42 8.13 14.22
C PHE A 30 -0.79 6.73 13.70
N ARG A 31 0.19 5.98 13.15
CA ARG A 31 -0.11 4.70 12.49
C ARG A 31 -0.65 3.63 13.44
N SER A 32 -0.17 3.61 14.68
CA SER A 32 -0.60 2.65 15.70
C SER A 32 -1.30 3.28 16.89
N LYS A 33 -1.52 4.59 16.84
CA LYS A 33 -2.16 5.33 17.95
C LYS A 33 -3.67 5.36 17.75
N ASN A 34 -4.41 4.93 18.76
CA ASN A 34 -5.87 5.02 18.79
C ASN A 34 -6.31 6.40 19.26
N MET A 35 -5.91 7.42 18.52
CA MET A 35 -6.17 8.82 18.81
C MET A 35 -6.76 9.50 17.59
N ALA A 36 -7.61 10.49 17.82
CA ALA A 36 -8.13 11.32 16.75
C ALA A 36 -7.01 12.19 16.17
N LEU A 37 -6.99 12.32 14.85
CA LEU A 37 -6.13 13.26 14.15
C LEU A 37 -6.53 14.70 14.51
N PRO A 38 -5.61 15.68 14.45
CA PRO A 38 -5.94 17.07 14.76
C PRO A 38 -7.00 17.60 13.80
N GLU A 39 -7.97 18.33 14.34
CA GLU A 39 -9.01 18.97 13.53
C GLU A 39 -8.44 20.15 12.73
N GLY A 40 -8.99 20.35 11.53
CA GLY A 40 -8.63 21.48 10.68
C GLY A 40 -7.31 21.34 9.93
N VAL A 41 -6.59 20.23 10.07
CA VAL A 41 -5.39 19.95 9.29
C VAL A 41 -5.80 19.23 8.01
N PRO A 42 -5.47 19.77 6.82
CA PRO A 42 -5.85 19.15 5.56
C PRO A 42 -5.07 17.85 5.29
N THR A 43 -5.64 16.99 4.49
CA THR A 43 -4.91 15.87 3.92
C THR A 43 -3.90 16.35 2.87
N VAL A 44 -2.93 15.53 2.51
CA VAL A 44 -1.88 15.89 1.54
C VAL A 44 -2.49 16.31 0.20
N GLU A 45 -3.48 15.55 -0.28
CA GLU A 45 -4.15 15.83 -1.55
C GLU A 45 -4.99 17.11 -1.55
N GLU A 46 -5.42 17.56 -0.36
CA GLU A 46 -6.22 18.79 -0.18
C GLU A 46 -5.37 20.02 0.16
N ALA A 47 -4.12 19.79 0.59
CA ALA A 47 -3.27 20.86 1.13
C ALA A 47 -2.85 21.85 0.05
N ALA A 48 -2.98 23.14 0.37
CA ALA A 48 -2.39 24.22 -0.43
C ALA A 48 -0.88 24.32 -0.15
N ASP A 49 -0.13 24.98 -1.05
CA ASP A 49 1.33 25.13 -0.92
C ASP A 49 1.74 25.92 0.33
N THR A 50 0.82 26.70 0.90
CA THR A 50 1.04 27.54 2.08
C THR A 50 0.61 26.89 3.39
N GLU A 51 0.08 25.68 3.35
CA GLU A 51 -0.36 25.00 4.56
C GLU A 51 0.83 24.61 5.44
N PRO A 52 0.81 24.95 6.74
CA PRO A 52 1.93 24.62 7.64
C PRO A 52 1.96 23.16 8.09
N ALA A 53 0.81 22.49 8.10
CA ALA A 53 0.69 21.11 8.56
C ALA A 53 -0.20 20.31 7.63
N VAL A 54 0.06 19.01 7.57
CA VAL A 54 -0.66 18.10 6.68
C VAL A 54 -0.82 16.73 7.33
N VAL A 55 -1.90 16.05 6.99
CA VAL A 55 -2.14 14.65 7.35
C VAL A 55 -1.94 13.78 6.13
N LEU A 56 -1.05 12.81 6.24
CA LEU A 56 -0.98 11.70 5.30
C LEU A 56 -1.90 10.59 5.80
N ASN A 57 -3.17 10.67 5.40
CA ASN A 57 -4.23 9.79 5.92
C ASN A 57 -4.22 8.43 5.21
N THR A 58 -4.54 8.42 3.93
CA THR A 58 -4.62 7.19 3.13
C THR A 58 -3.48 7.17 2.12
N LEU A 59 -2.82 6.02 1.97
CA LEU A 59 -1.76 5.89 0.97
C LEU A 59 -2.34 5.74 -0.44
N PRO A 60 -1.74 6.40 -1.44
CA PRO A 60 -2.05 6.11 -2.84
C PRO A 60 -1.51 4.74 -3.23
N GLU A 61 -1.91 4.26 -4.39
CA GLU A 61 -1.46 2.97 -4.93
C GLU A 61 -0.05 3.01 -5.54
N SER A 62 0.56 4.19 -5.66
CA SER A 62 1.92 4.32 -6.17
C SER A 62 2.78 5.28 -5.36
N ALA A 63 4.05 4.94 -5.24
CA ALA A 63 5.08 5.78 -4.62
C ALA A 63 5.24 7.12 -5.35
N THR A 64 5.17 7.11 -6.67
CA THR A 64 5.29 8.29 -7.50
C THR A 64 4.20 9.31 -7.21
N GLU A 65 2.95 8.85 -7.10
CA GLU A 65 1.81 9.71 -6.75
C GLU A 65 2.00 10.39 -5.40
N LEU A 66 2.51 9.67 -4.40
CA LEU A 66 2.78 10.24 -3.09
C LEU A 66 3.86 11.33 -3.17
N LYS A 67 4.95 11.08 -3.88
CA LYS A 67 6.01 12.07 -4.07
C LYS A 67 5.51 13.32 -4.81
N GLU A 68 4.65 13.14 -5.79
CA GLU A 68 4.03 14.26 -6.52
C GLU A 68 3.16 15.12 -5.62
N TRP A 69 2.41 14.52 -4.68
CA TRP A 69 1.62 15.28 -3.70
C TRP A 69 2.49 16.16 -2.80
N PHE A 70 3.69 15.73 -2.47
CA PHE A 70 4.62 16.49 -1.62
C PHE A 70 5.49 17.46 -2.39
N GLU A 71 5.58 17.34 -3.71
CA GLU A 71 6.46 18.16 -4.53
C GLU A 71 6.11 19.64 -4.46
N GLY A 72 7.12 20.47 -4.18
CA GLY A 72 6.98 21.93 -4.11
C GLY A 72 6.25 22.44 -2.86
N LYS A 73 5.99 21.58 -1.89
CA LYS A 73 5.30 21.93 -0.63
C LYS A 73 6.24 21.82 0.55
N ASP A 74 6.31 22.86 1.36
CA ASP A 74 7.12 22.93 2.57
C ASP A 74 6.23 22.89 3.81
N PHE A 75 6.09 21.72 4.44
CA PHE A 75 5.33 21.56 5.65
C PHE A 75 6.21 21.75 6.88
N GLN A 76 5.63 22.34 7.95
CA GLN A 76 6.26 22.43 9.27
C GLN A 76 5.95 21.22 10.13
N ALA A 77 4.83 20.54 9.85
CA ALA A 77 4.40 19.34 10.55
C ALA A 77 3.74 18.34 9.60
N ILE A 78 4.06 17.06 9.76
CA ILE A 78 3.45 15.98 8.99
C ILE A 78 2.93 14.93 9.97
N TYR A 79 1.65 14.59 9.83
CA TYR A 79 0.97 13.56 10.62
C TYR A 79 0.82 12.30 9.77
N PHE A 80 1.49 11.21 10.17
CA PHE A 80 1.47 9.94 9.44
C PHE A 80 0.38 9.02 10.01
N LYS A 81 -0.71 8.84 9.28
CA LYS A 81 -1.71 7.80 9.54
C LYS A 81 -1.46 6.59 8.66
N ASN A 82 -1.14 6.83 7.42
CA ASN A 82 -0.73 5.83 6.42
C ASN A 82 -1.70 4.65 6.32
N SER A 83 -3.00 4.94 6.34
CA SER A 83 -4.02 3.91 6.17
C SER A 83 -3.90 3.25 4.80
N ILE A 84 -3.80 1.92 4.81
CA ILE A 84 -3.62 1.11 3.61
C ILE A 84 -4.89 0.30 3.38
N LYS A 85 -5.47 0.44 2.18
CA LYS A 85 -6.73 -0.21 1.82
C LYS A 85 -6.56 -1.71 1.60
N GLU A 86 -5.53 -2.09 0.85
CA GLU A 86 -5.18 -3.47 0.54
C GLU A 86 -3.71 -3.69 0.87
N ALA A 87 -3.45 -4.41 1.95
CA ALA A 87 -2.13 -4.51 2.56
C ALA A 87 -1.27 -5.60 1.92
N TYR A 88 -0.77 -5.35 0.71
CA TYR A 88 0.13 -6.28 0.01
C TYR A 88 1.47 -6.49 0.71
N TYR A 89 1.90 -5.57 1.57
CA TYR A 89 3.12 -5.79 2.36
C TYR A 89 2.98 -6.96 3.34
N LEU A 90 1.74 -7.35 3.68
CA LEU A 90 1.44 -8.50 4.53
C LEU A 90 1.31 -9.80 3.73
N THR A 91 0.85 -9.73 2.49
CA THR A 91 0.63 -10.91 1.63
C THR A 91 1.83 -11.23 0.73
N GLY A 92 2.66 -10.22 0.47
CA GLY A 92 3.72 -10.31 -0.52
C GLY A 92 3.21 -10.18 -1.96
N TYR A 93 4.06 -10.47 -2.90
CA TYR A 93 3.77 -10.35 -4.33
C TYR A 93 3.71 -11.70 -5.06
N GLY A 94 3.64 -12.79 -4.31
CA GLY A 94 3.62 -14.14 -4.86
C GLY A 94 5.01 -14.75 -5.01
N THR A 95 5.20 -15.94 -4.44
CA THR A 95 6.42 -16.71 -4.60
C THR A 95 6.32 -17.58 -5.85
N ARG A 96 7.46 -18.03 -6.35
CA ARG A 96 7.52 -18.98 -7.48
C ARG A 96 6.68 -20.22 -7.19
N GLU A 97 6.74 -20.73 -5.98
CA GLU A 97 5.95 -21.89 -5.54
C GLU A 97 4.45 -21.60 -5.56
N GLN A 98 4.02 -20.44 -5.09
CA GLN A 98 2.62 -20.03 -5.12
C GLN A 98 2.09 -19.94 -6.55
N PHE A 99 2.83 -19.30 -7.45
CA PHE A 99 2.47 -19.23 -8.87
C PHE A 99 2.39 -20.59 -9.53
N ALA A 100 3.35 -21.47 -9.24
CA ALA A 100 3.36 -22.83 -9.79
C ALA A 100 2.16 -23.64 -9.30
N ARG A 101 1.82 -23.56 -8.02
CA ARG A 101 0.65 -24.23 -7.45
C ARG A 101 -0.66 -23.71 -8.02
N LEU A 102 -0.77 -22.39 -8.18
CA LEU A 102 -1.95 -21.78 -8.80
C LEU A 102 -2.11 -22.29 -10.23
N TYR A 103 -1.05 -22.24 -11.04
CA TYR A 103 -1.09 -22.68 -12.43
C TYR A 103 -1.47 -24.17 -12.54
N LYS A 104 -0.87 -25.02 -11.73
CA LYS A 104 -1.19 -26.45 -11.68
C LYS A 104 -2.64 -26.70 -11.33
N THR A 105 -3.19 -25.95 -10.38
CA THR A 105 -4.57 -26.12 -9.94
C THR A 105 -5.55 -25.68 -11.02
N ILE A 106 -5.38 -24.51 -11.61
CA ILE A 106 -6.29 -24.01 -12.65
C ILE A 106 -6.19 -24.82 -13.94
N TYR A 107 -5.03 -25.41 -14.24
CA TYR A 107 -4.84 -26.28 -15.39
C TYR A 107 -5.70 -27.54 -15.34
N GLN A 108 -5.98 -28.04 -14.14
CA GLN A 108 -6.86 -29.18 -13.91
C GLN A 108 -8.35 -28.81 -14.05
N PHE A 109 -8.67 -27.54 -13.91
CA PHE A 109 -10.04 -27.03 -14.04
C PHE A 109 -10.06 -25.97 -15.13
N PRO A 110 -10.15 -26.38 -16.42
CA PRO A 110 -9.93 -25.50 -17.56
C PRO A 110 -10.94 -24.34 -17.68
N GLU A 111 -12.09 -24.49 -17.07
CA GLU A 111 -13.09 -23.41 -16.93
C GLU A 111 -13.39 -23.17 -15.46
N PHE A 112 -13.19 -21.94 -15.00
CA PHE A 112 -13.35 -21.58 -13.62
C PHE A 112 -14.04 -20.20 -13.50
N ASP A 113 -15.20 -20.18 -12.81
CA ASP A 113 -15.91 -18.91 -12.58
C ASP A 113 -15.31 -18.20 -11.39
N VAL A 114 -14.46 -17.20 -11.65
CA VAL A 114 -13.77 -16.42 -10.62
C VAL A 114 -14.72 -15.56 -9.79
N ARG A 115 -15.92 -15.25 -10.29
CA ARG A 115 -16.91 -14.46 -9.54
C ARG A 115 -17.45 -15.20 -8.33
N TYR A 116 -17.59 -16.51 -8.42
CA TYR A 116 -18.27 -17.33 -7.40
C TYR A 116 -17.33 -18.27 -6.65
N LYS A 117 -16.17 -18.61 -7.21
CA LYS A 117 -15.29 -19.65 -6.67
C LYS A 117 -13.92 -19.13 -6.19
N LEU A 118 -13.72 -17.84 -6.21
CA LEU A 118 -12.45 -17.24 -5.81
C LEU A 118 -12.12 -17.51 -4.34
N ASP A 119 -13.12 -17.45 -3.46
CA ASP A 119 -12.95 -17.73 -2.02
C ASP A 119 -12.53 -19.19 -1.78
N GLU A 120 -13.14 -20.12 -2.49
CA GLU A 120 -12.78 -21.55 -2.40
C GLU A 120 -11.34 -21.79 -2.87
N LEU A 121 -10.93 -21.15 -3.97
CA LEU A 121 -9.59 -21.28 -4.51
C LEU A 121 -8.55 -20.66 -3.54
N SER A 122 -8.84 -19.50 -2.99
CA SER A 122 -8.01 -18.85 -1.97
C SER A 122 -7.81 -19.78 -0.76
N HIS A 123 -8.86 -20.38 -0.30
CA HIS A 123 -8.84 -21.29 0.84
C HIS A 123 -8.03 -22.57 0.56
N TYR A 124 -8.26 -23.16 -0.61
CA TYR A 124 -7.57 -24.36 -1.05
C TYR A 124 -6.05 -24.14 -1.20
N LEU A 125 -5.66 -23.05 -1.82
CA LEU A 125 -4.25 -22.71 -2.06
C LEU A 125 -3.56 -22.08 -0.86
N LYS A 126 -4.32 -21.65 0.14
CA LYS A 126 -3.83 -20.87 1.29
C LYS A 126 -3.10 -19.61 0.83
N ILE A 127 -3.66 -18.95 -0.17
CA ILE A 127 -3.20 -17.67 -0.70
C ILE A 127 -4.28 -16.64 -0.38
N ASP A 128 -3.88 -15.53 0.23
CA ASP A 128 -4.81 -14.44 0.52
C ASP A 128 -5.53 -13.99 -0.76
N LYS A 129 -6.82 -13.71 -0.64
CA LYS A 129 -7.67 -13.37 -1.77
C LYS A 129 -7.17 -12.17 -2.57
N ILE A 130 -6.69 -11.13 -1.91
CA ILE A 130 -6.16 -9.94 -2.61
C ILE A 130 -4.94 -10.28 -3.46
N LEU A 131 -4.05 -11.12 -2.93
CA LEU A 131 -2.89 -11.60 -3.69
C LEU A 131 -3.32 -12.52 -4.84
N LEU A 132 -4.25 -13.43 -4.58
CA LEU A 132 -4.77 -14.35 -5.59
C LEU A 132 -5.35 -13.60 -6.81
N ILE A 133 -6.11 -12.53 -6.55
CA ILE A 133 -6.64 -11.67 -7.62
C ILE A 133 -5.51 -11.09 -8.47
N LYS A 134 -4.46 -10.59 -7.84
CA LYS A 134 -3.27 -10.07 -8.55
C LYS A 134 -2.57 -11.16 -9.36
N MET A 135 -2.41 -12.34 -8.79
CA MET A 135 -1.78 -13.47 -9.48
C MET A 135 -2.56 -13.88 -10.73
N ILE A 136 -3.88 -13.91 -10.65
CA ILE A 136 -4.75 -14.18 -11.79
C ILE A 136 -4.64 -13.08 -12.85
N GLN A 137 -4.60 -11.82 -12.45
CA GLN A 137 -4.37 -10.69 -13.38
C GLN A 137 -3.01 -10.79 -14.07
N ILE A 138 -1.97 -11.24 -13.37
CA ILE A 138 -0.65 -11.48 -13.94
C ILE A 138 -0.72 -12.59 -14.99
N PHE A 139 -1.41 -13.68 -14.71
CA PHE A 139 -1.61 -14.77 -15.69
C PHE A 139 -2.40 -14.31 -16.90
N ASP A 140 -3.39 -13.44 -16.73
CA ASP A 140 -4.14 -12.86 -17.85
C ASP A 140 -3.24 -11.97 -18.71
N GLU A 141 -2.44 -11.11 -18.10
CA GLU A 141 -1.46 -10.28 -18.81
C GLU A 141 -0.45 -11.11 -19.62
N LEU A 142 -0.01 -12.23 -19.08
CA LEU A 142 0.95 -13.13 -19.73
C LEU A 142 0.32 -14.12 -20.72
N ASP A 143 -0.97 -14.00 -20.97
CA ASP A 143 -1.76 -14.89 -21.86
C ASP A 143 -1.78 -16.36 -21.42
N PHE A 144 -1.52 -16.63 -20.14
CA PHE A 144 -1.67 -17.98 -19.58
C PHE A 144 -3.11 -18.36 -19.35
N VAL A 145 -3.96 -17.37 -19.14
CA VAL A 145 -5.41 -17.50 -19.00
C VAL A 145 -6.11 -16.39 -19.78
N THR A 146 -7.38 -16.61 -20.07
CA THR A 146 -8.31 -15.58 -20.57
C THR A 146 -9.48 -15.49 -19.62
N ILE A 147 -9.95 -14.29 -19.34
CA ILE A 147 -11.14 -14.06 -18.50
C ILE A 147 -12.19 -13.39 -19.35
N ASP A 148 -13.28 -14.07 -19.60
CA ASP A 148 -14.42 -13.57 -20.35
C ASP A 148 -15.67 -13.71 -19.51
N ASN A 149 -16.34 -12.59 -19.25
CA ASN A 149 -17.57 -12.54 -18.44
C ASN A 149 -17.43 -13.29 -17.09
N GLY A 150 -16.28 -13.13 -16.44
CA GLY A 150 -15.97 -13.76 -15.15
C GLY A 150 -15.53 -15.22 -15.22
N VAL A 151 -15.55 -15.84 -16.39
CA VAL A 151 -15.07 -17.20 -16.59
C VAL A 151 -13.61 -17.19 -17.04
N MET A 152 -12.75 -17.78 -16.23
CA MET A 152 -11.34 -17.93 -16.53
C MET A 152 -11.11 -19.25 -17.28
N THR A 153 -10.43 -19.16 -18.44
CA THR A 153 -10.08 -20.31 -19.26
C THR A 153 -8.56 -20.37 -19.41
N VAL A 154 -7.97 -21.54 -19.18
CA VAL A 154 -6.54 -21.74 -19.34
C VAL A 154 -6.16 -21.81 -20.82
N ASN A 155 -5.18 -21.04 -21.22
CA ASN A 155 -4.60 -21.11 -22.55
C ASN A 155 -3.50 -22.19 -22.60
N LYS A 156 -3.85 -23.37 -23.10
CA LYS A 156 -2.92 -24.52 -23.16
C LYS A 156 -1.83 -24.36 -24.23
N GLU A 157 -1.97 -23.41 -25.13
CA GLU A 157 -1.03 -23.10 -26.20
C GLU A 157 -0.22 -21.82 -25.90
N ALA A 158 -0.25 -21.35 -24.66
CA ALA A 158 0.48 -20.15 -24.26
C ALA A 158 1.98 -20.29 -24.50
N GLU A 159 2.60 -19.24 -24.99
CA GLU A 159 4.05 -19.15 -25.08
C GLU A 159 4.64 -19.18 -23.67
N LYS A 160 5.82 -19.80 -23.56
CA LYS A 160 6.55 -19.83 -22.31
C LYS A 160 7.08 -18.44 -21.99
N ARG A 161 6.58 -17.85 -20.88
CA ARG A 161 6.99 -16.54 -20.40
C ARG A 161 7.30 -16.61 -18.91
N GLU A 162 8.18 -15.75 -18.46
CA GLU A 162 8.50 -15.63 -17.03
C GLU A 162 7.51 -14.67 -16.33
N ILE A 163 7.26 -14.91 -15.06
CA ILE A 163 6.42 -14.03 -14.25
C ILE A 163 6.98 -12.60 -14.22
N GLU A 164 8.30 -12.48 -14.23
CA GLU A 164 9.02 -11.20 -14.26
C GLU A 164 8.74 -10.35 -15.50
N ASP A 165 8.23 -10.96 -16.59
CA ASP A 165 7.81 -10.24 -17.79
C ASP A 165 6.51 -9.46 -17.59
N SER A 166 5.77 -9.76 -16.53
CA SER A 166 4.52 -9.07 -16.21
C SER A 166 4.78 -7.68 -15.63
N GLN A 167 4.16 -6.66 -16.22
CA GLN A 167 4.20 -5.30 -15.68
C GLN A 167 3.42 -5.23 -14.37
N ILE A 168 2.29 -5.92 -14.27
CA ILE A 168 1.48 -6.01 -13.05
C ILE A 168 2.33 -6.56 -11.90
N PHE A 169 3.12 -7.60 -12.17
CA PHE A 169 4.02 -8.19 -11.18
C PHE A 169 5.10 -7.19 -10.73
N GLN A 170 5.72 -6.48 -11.67
CA GLN A 170 6.74 -5.48 -11.36
C GLN A 170 6.14 -4.33 -10.51
N ASP A 171 4.96 -3.86 -10.86
CA ASP A 171 4.26 -2.82 -10.12
C ASP A 171 3.87 -3.30 -8.72
N LEU A 172 3.43 -4.56 -8.59
CA LEU A 172 3.10 -5.15 -7.29
C LEU A 172 4.32 -5.25 -6.38
N LYS A 173 5.48 -5.62 -6.90
CA LYS A 173 6.74 -5.65 -6.15
C LYS A 173 7.11 -4.26 -5.62
N ARG A 174 6.96 -3.22 -6.44
CA ARG A 174 7.19 -1.83 -6.03
C ARG A 174 6.19 -1.39 -4.97
N LEU A 175 4.92 -1.75 -5.15
CA LEU A 175 3.86 -1.43 -4.20
C LEU A 175 4.12 -2.07 -2.83
N VAL A 176 4.54 -3.33 -2.79
CA VAL A 176 4.90 -4.02 -1.54
C VAL A 176 6.02 -3.26 -0.81
N LYS A 177 7.08 -2.88 -1.51
CA LYS A 177 8.19 -2.11 -0.92
C LYS A 177 7.73 -0.75 -0.40
N PHE A 178 6.91 -0.06 -1.16
CA PHE A 178 6.34 1.23 -0.78
C PHE A 178 5.48 1.13 0.47
N GLN A 179 4.55 0.17 0.50
CA GLN A 179 3.69 -0.05 1.65
C GLN A 179 4.49 -0.47 2.89
N GLU A 180 5.51 -1.30 2.72
CA GLU A 180 6.39 -1.73 3.79
C GLU A 180 7.12 -0.54 4.44
N LEU A 181 7.68 0.35 3.64
CA LEU A 181 8.27 1.59 4.13
C LEU A 181 7.25 2.43 4.90
N MET A 182 6.09 2.67 4.30
CA MET A 182 5.08 3.56 4.87
C MET A 182 4.39 2.99 6.12
N ALA A 183 4.27 1.65 6.21
CA ALA A 183 3.67 0.99 7.35
C ALA A 183 4.65 0.74 8.50
N LEU A 184 5.90 0.41 8.19
CA LEU A 184 6.89 -0.09 9.15
C LEU A 184 8.12 0.80 9.30
N GLY A 185 8.39 1.68 8.34
CA GLY A 185 9.52 2.61 8.44
C GLY A 185 9.34 3.64 9.55
N THR A 186 10.43 4.19 10.05
CA THR A 186 10.37 5.29 11.01
C THR A 186 9.88 6.58 10.32
N PRO A 187 9.30 7.53 11.05
CA PRO A 187 8.96 8.84 10.49
C PRO A 187 10.14 9.51 9.78
N GLN A 188 11.35 9.39 10.31
CA GLN A 188 12.54 9.93 9.69
C GLN A 188 12.89 9.25 8.36
N GLU A 189 12.80 7.92 8.30
CA GLU A 189 13.03 7.17 7.05
C GLU A 189 12.03 7.57 5.98
N ILE A 190 10.75 7.74 6.35
CA ILE A 190 9.71 8.18 5.43
C ILE A 190 9.98 9.60 4.93
N TYR A 191 10.35 10.51 5.84
CA TYR A 191 10.71 11.88 5.50
C TYR A 191 11.89 11.93 4.51
N ASP A 192 12.94 11.18 4.80
CA ASP A 192 14.14 11.12 3.95
C ASP A 192 13.78 10.57 2.56
N TRP A 193 12.93 9.58 2.50
CA TRP A 193 12.44 9.04 1.23
C TRP A 193 11.62 10.04 0.43
N LEU A 194 10.80 10.86 1.11
CA LEU A 194 9.98 11.90 0.45
C LEU A 194 10.81 13.03 -0.12
N TYR A 195 11.88 13.46 0.58
CA TYR A 195 12.59 14.71 0.29
C TYR A 195 14.06 14.53 -0.10
N LYS A 196 14.61 13.36 0.03
CA LYS A 196 16.03 13.07 -0.28
C LYS A 196 16.17 11.92 -1.25
#